data_4875991ff84265867a2e8fc00f8e200d
#
_entry.id   4875991ff84265867a2e8fc00f8e200d
#
_cell.length_a   1.000
_cell.length_b   1.000
_cell.length_c   1.000
_cell.angle_alpha   90.00
_cell.angle_beta   90.00
_cell.angle_gamma   90.00
#
_symmetry.space_group_name_H-M   'P 1'
#
loop_
_entity.id
_entity.type
_entity.pdbx_description
1 polymer ?
#
loop_
_entity_poly.entity_id
_entity_poly.type
_entity_poly.pdbx_seq_one_letter_code
_entity_poly.pdbx_strand_id
1 'polypeptide(L)'
;MADQTRCYQNQPYYIFAQLNVSGDLANGISSQMVLLTNAHGMTLTDPTRDTITTSAFMETSENGYAVTESEQKQGTYELGVVATETISSGDDSEESSTTEARLTVISAGSLIDKNITDAFSQLENAQIFMNAVSANFDGVQNLSIEAKSLGTEYNTIQHAGLFSLLVIFGIPAVILIAGFSVWFRRRKA
;
A
#
# COMPACT_ATOMS: atom_id res chain seq x y z
N MET A 1 12.78 -13.55 4.05
CA MET A 1 11.42 -14.09 3.83
C MET A 1 11.06 -14.04 2.36
N ALA A 2 10.20 -14.91 1.89
CA ALA A 2 9.62 -14.90 0.56
C ALA A 2 8.10 -15.14 0.67
N ASP A 3 7.30 -14.57 -0.25
CA ASP A 3 5.87 -14.82 -0.35
C ASP A 3 5.49 -14.95 -1.82
N GLN A 4 4.98 -16.09 -2.24
CA GLN A 4 4.65 -16.34 -3.66
C GLN A 4 3.28 -15.78 -4.06
N THR A 5 2.42 -15.53 -3.09
CA THR A 5 1.05 -15.06 -3.33
C THR A 5 0.97 -13.54 -3.29
N ARG A 6 1.68 -12.92 -2.36
CA ARG A 6 1.69 -11.48 -2.16
C ARG A 6 3.06 -10.90 -2.49
N CYS A 7 3.45 -10.95 -3.75
CA CYS A 7 4.74 -10.42 -4.21
C CYS A 7 4.58 -9.49 -5.42
N TYR A 8 5.54 -8.59 -5.56
CA TYR A 8 5.63 -7.69 -6.70
C TYR A 8 6.21 -8.40 -7.92
N GLN A 9 5.51 -8.37 -9.05
CA GLN A 9 5.95 -8.91 -10.35
C GLN A 9 6.51 -10.34 -10.31
N ASN A 10 5.88 -11.22 -9.54
CA ASN A 10 6.34 -12.61 -9.33
C ASN A 10 7.75 -12.73 -8.73
N GLN A 11 8.20 -11.72 -8.00
CA GLN A 11 9.46 -11.75 -7.26
C GLN A 11 9.18 -12.02 -5.78
N PRO A 12 9.34 -13.26 -5.28
CA PRO A 12 8.88 -13.66 -3.94
C PRO A 12 9.52 -12.90 -2.78
N TYR A 13 10.70 -12.32 -2.99
CA TYR A 13 11.41 -11.53 -1.98
C TYR A 13 10.96 -10.07 -1.88
N TYR A 14 10.07 -9.63 -2.78
CA TYR A 14 9.41 -8.32 -2.76
C TYR A 14 7.99 -8.51 -2.26
N ILE A 15 7.82 -8.46 -0.94
CA ILE A 15 6.60 -8.89 -0.26
C ILE A 15 5.66 -7.70 -0.05
N PHE A 16 4.41 -7.84 -0.48
CA PHE A 16 3.32 -6.98 0.00
C PHE A 16 2.82 -7.50 1.34
N ALA A 17 3.25 -6.88 2.43
CA ALA A 17 2.85 -7.27 3.77
C ALA A 17 1.32 -7.16 3.94
N GLN A 18 0.74 -8.10 4.69
CA GLN A 18 -0.62 -7.96 5.20
C GLN A 18 -0.58 -7.03 6.40
N LEU A 19 -1.42 -6.00 6.38
CA LEU A 19 -1.52 -5.05 7.48
C LEU A 19 -2.68 -5.41 8.38
N ASN A 20 -2.41 -5.45 9.68
CA ASN A 20 -3.40 -5.56 10.75
C ASN A 20 -3.19 -4.39 11.71
N VAL A 21 -3.37 -3.18 11.20
CA VAL A 21 -3.12 -1.94 11.92
C VAL A 21 -4.36 -1.47 12.68
N SER A 22 -4.17 -0.96 13.88
CA SER A 22 -5.21 -0.37 14.71
C SER A 22 -4.68 0.83 15.50
N GLY A 23 -5.57 1.64 16.04
CA GLY A 23 -5.20 2.83 16.82
C GLY A 23 -4.30 3.78 16.03
N ASP A 24 -3.24 4.25 16.66
CA ASP A 24 -2.31 5.23 16.09
C ASP A 24 -1.58 4.73 14.85
N LEU A 25 -1.32 3.42 14.75
CA LEU A 25 -0.69 2.82 13.57
C LEU A 25 -1.58 2.87 12.33
N ALA A 26 -2.90 2.99 12.50
CA ALA A 26 -3.84 3.04 11.38
C ALA A 26 -4.07 4.44 10.81
N ASN A 27 -3.52 5.49 11.44
CA ASN A 27 -3.74 6.87 11.04
C ASN A 27 -3.29 7.14 9.61
N GLY A 28 -4.22 7.60 8.75
CA GLY A 28 -3.94 7.94 7.35
C GLY A 28 -3.60 6.75 6.44
N ILE A 29 -3.77 5.52 6.90
CA ILE A 29 -3.59 4.32 6.07
C ILE A 29 -4.87 4.09 5.25
N SER A 30 -4.75 4.14 3.95
CA SER A 30 -5.88 4.00 3.01
C SER A 30 -5.76 2.79 2.09
N SER A 31 -4.61 2.54 1.52
CA SER A 31 -4.41 1.49 0.52
C SER A 31 -4.02 0.14 1.13
N GLN A 32 -3.55 0.10 2.35
CA GLN A 32 -2.98 -1.07 3.02
C GLN A 32 -1.86 -1.77 2.22
N MET A 33 -1.19 -1.02 1.36
CA MET A 33 -0.11 -1.54 0.52
C MET A 33 1.24 -1.13 1.08
N VAL A 34 1.94 -2.08 1.66
CA VAL A 34 3.33 -1.92 2.14
C VAL A 34 4.21 -2.92 1.43
N LEU A 35 5.26 -2.45 0.77
CA LEU A 35 6.23 -3.29 0.06
C LEU A 35 7.52 -3.40 0.86
N LEU A 36 7.89 -4.61 1.20
CA LEU A 36 9.13 -4.94 1.89
C LEU A 36 10.03 -5.81 1.02
N THR A 37 11.31 -5.53 1.03
CA THR A 37 12.31 -6.35 0.32
C THR A 37 13.30 -6.94 1.31
N ASN A 38 13.67 -8.19 1.10
CA ASN A 38 14.62 -8.92 1.96
C ASN A 38 14.23 -8.87 3.45
N ALA A 39 12.94 -8.97 3.74
CA ALA A 39 12.44 -8.96 5.10
C ALA A 39 12.85 -10.23 5.85
N HIS A 40 13.05 -10.09 7.15
CA HIS A 40 13.27 -11.21 8.08
C HIS A 40 11.94 -11.57 8.75
N GLY A 41 11.69 -12.85 8.95
CA GLY A 41 10.54 -13.30 9.72
C GLY A 41 10.82 -13.23 11.22
N MET A 42 9.82 -12.80 11.97
CA MET A 42 9.83 -12.83 13.43
C MET A 42 8.79 -13.84 13.92
N THR A 43 8.95 -14.30 15.14
CA THR A 43 7.97 -15.11 15.84
C THR A 43 7.69 -14.48 17.19
N LEU A 44 6.42 -14.24 17.48
CA LEU A 44 6.01 -13.76 18.79
C LEU A 44 6.13 -14.87 19.82
N THR A 45 6.63 -14.54 20.99
CA THR A 45 6.67 -15.40 22.16
C THR A 45 5.90 -14.72 23.29
N ASP A 46 5.28 -15.51 24.16
CA ASP A 46 4.56 -15.00 25.32
C ASP A 46 5.52 -14.24 26.23
N PRO A 47 5.18 -13.00 26.60
CA PRO A 47 6.00 -12.22 27.52
C PRO A 47 6.09 -12.86 28.88
N THR A 48 7.23 -12.71 29.56
CA THR A 48 7.43 -13.24 30.94
C THR A 48 6.69 -12.40 31.99
N ARG A 49 6.35 -11.14 31.66
CA ARG A 49 5.63 -10.20 32.53
C ARG A 49 4.23 -9.97 32.00
N ASP A 50 3.25 -10.07 32.86
CA ASP A 50 1.82 -9.86 32.51
C ASP A 50 1.50 -8.41 32.12
N THR A 51 2.39 -7.47 32.45
CA THR A 51 2.28 -6.04 32.09
C THR A 51 2.63 -5.77 30.63
N ILE A 52 3.23 -6.74 29.93
CA ILE A 52 3.65 -6.61 28.54
C ILE A 52 2.62 -7.27 27.62
N THR A 53 2.23 -6.54 26.59
CA THR A 53 1.40 -7.05 25.50
C THR A 53 2.18 -6.98 24.18
N THR A 54 2.15 -8.05 23.41
CA THR A 54 2.79 -8.08 22.08
C THR A 54 1.74 -8.33 21.02
N SER A 55 1.84 -7.62 19.89
CA SER A 55 0.96 -7.83 18.74
C SER A 55 1.70 -7.59 17.42
N ALA A 56 1.33 -8.38 16.41
CA ALA A 56 1.81 -8.15 15.05
C ALA A 56 0.88 -7.17 14.32
N PHE A 57 1.45 -6.23 13.57
CA PHE A 57 0.72 -5.30 12.72
C PHE A 57 1.07 -5.45 11.23
N MET A 58 2.13 -6.20 10.91
CA MET A 58 2.47 -6.63 9.56
C MET A 58 2.89 -8.09 9.57
N GLU A 59 2.41 -8.86 8.58
CA GLU A 59 2.71 -10.29 8.44
C GLU A 59 2.78 -10.73 6.98
N THR A 60 3.35 -11.91 6.70
CA THR A 60 3.26 -12.56 5.40
C THR A 60 1.88 -13.17 5.23
N SER A 61 1.55 -13.62 4.01
CA SER A 61 0.41 -14.52 3.82
C SER A 61 0.70 -15.92 4.38
N GLU A 62 -0.32 -16.78 4.42
CA GLU A 62 -0.18 -18.21 4.77
C GLU A 62 0.77 -18.96 3.80
N ASN A 63 1.01 -18.39 2.63
CA ASN A 63 1.94 -18.90 1.63
C ASN A 63 3.32 -18.24 1.71
N GLY A 64 3.64 -17.63 2.83
CA GLY A 64 4.97 -17.13 3.14
C GLY A 64 5.96 -18.26 3.38
N TYR A 65 7.24 -18.02 3.13
CA TYR A 65 8.32 -18.96 3.33
C TYR A 65 9.46 -18.32 4.11
N ALA A 66 9.88 -18.96 5.19
CA ALA A 66 11.19 -18.71 5.75
C ALA A 66 12.22 -19.45 4.90
N VAL A 67 13.11 -18.69 4.28
CA VAL A 67 14.19 -19.24 3.44
C VAL A 67 15.50 -19.10 4.20
N THR A 68 16.12 -20.24 4.52
CA THR A 68 17.45 -20.34 5.11
C THR A 68 18.39 -21.05 4.13
N GLU A 69 19.67 -21.14 4.46
CA GLU A 69 20.65 -21.85 3.61
C GLU A 69 20.31 -23.34 3.44
N SER A 70 19.64 -23.95 4.41
CA SER A 70 19.41 -25.39 4.48
C SER A 70 17.97 -25.82 4.23
N GLU A 71 17.00 -24.93 4.46
CA GLU A 71 15.59 -25.31 4.39
C GLU A 71 14.68 -24.15 3.97
N GLN A 72 13.49 -24.50 3.48
CA GLN A 72 12.39 -23.59 3.25
C GLN A 72 11.19 -24.07 4.05
N LYS A 73 10.70 -23.23 4.95
CA LYS A 73 9.54 -23.55 5.78
C LYS A 73 8.39 -22.61 5.46
N GLN A 74 7.27 -23.21 5.03
CA GLN A 74 6.04 -22.43 4.77
C GLN A 74 5.35 -22.10 6.08
N GLY A 75 4.75 -20.92 6.13
CA GLY A 75 3.95 -20.41 7.25
C GLY A 75 3.75 -18.92 7.19
N THR A 76 2.92 -18.42 8.11
CA THR A 76 2.79 -17.00 8.37
C THR A 76 3.90 -16.54 9.30
N TYR A 77 4.52 -15.42 8.98
CA TYR A 77 5.61 -14.85 9.75
C TYR A 77 5.38 -13.36 9.95
N GLU A 78 5.68 -12.89 11.17
CA GLU A 78 5.54 -11.50 11.53
C GLU A 78 6.65 -10.68 10.87
N LEU A 79 6.28 -9.54 10.28
CA LEU A 79 7.17 -8.60 9.61
C LEU A 79 7.24 -7.27 10.35
N GLY A 80 6.23 -6.96 11.16
CA GLY A 80 6.17 -5.80 12.02
C GLY A 80 5.42 -6.12 13.31
N VAL A 81 6.04 -5.80 14.43
CA VAL A 81 5.55 -6.15 15.77
C VAL A 81 5.62 -4.94 16.68
N VAL A 82 4.65 -4.78 17.57
CA VAL A 82 4.68 -3.83 18.66
C VAL A 82 4.59 -4.55 20.00
N ALA A 83 5.41 -4.16 20.94
CA ALA A 83 5.31 -4.55 22.33
C ALA A 83 5.03 -3.31 23.16
N THR A 84 4.02 -3.37 24.02
CA THR A 84 3.66 -2.31 24.95
C THR A 84 3.75 -2.81 26.38
N GLU A 85 4.29 -2.00 27.27
CA GLU A 85 4.31 -2.27 28.70
C GLU A 85 3.61 -1.14 29.45
N THR A 86 2.60 -1.50 30.21
CA THR A 86 1.88 -0.55 31.07
C THR A 86 2.53 -0.52 32.45
N ILE A 87 3.13 0.60 32.80
CA ILE A 87 3.78 0.82 34.10
C ILE A 87 2.88 1.75 34.94
N SER A 88 2.31 1.22 36.01
CA SER A 88 1.60 2.00 36.99
C SER A 88 2.58 2.41 38.07
N SER A 89 2.91 3.69 38.18
CA SER A 89 3.64 4.24 39.32
C SER A 89 2.63 4.92 40.26
N GLY A 90 2.30 4.26 41.31
CA GLY A 90 1.39 4.78 42.34
C GLY A 90 1.84 4.31 43.72
N ASP A 91 2.26 5.24 44.56
CA ASP A 91 2.13 5.16 46.01
C ASP A 91 0.67 5.53 46.31
N ASP A 92 0.10 5.06 47.41
CA ASP A 92 -1.34 5.14 47.82
C ASP A 92 -1.96 6.56 47.86
N SER A 93 -1.50 7.50 47.10
CA SER A 93 -2.01 8.87 46.99
C SER A 93 -2.72 9.07 45.64
N GLU A 94 -3.84 9.78 45.66
CA GLU A 94 -4.90 9.95 44.66
C GLU A 94 -4.52 10.30 43.17
N GLU A 95 -3.26 10.26 42.79
CA GLU A 95 -2.79 10.43 41.41
C GLU A 95 -1.94 9.23 40.96
N SER A 96 -2.58 8.14 40.56
CA SER A 96 -1.89 7.07 39.84
C SER A 96 -1.61 7.51 38.40
N SER A 97 -0.37 7.80 38.06
CA SER A 97 0.02 8.01 36.70
C SER A 97 0.35 6.66 36.04
N THR A 98 -0.34 6.37 34.95
CA THR A 98 -0.04 5.20 34.09
C THR A 98 0.83 5.66 32.95
N THR A 99 2.03 5.10 32.84
CA THR A 99 2.94 5.36 31.73
C THR A 99 3.00 4.12 30.83
N GLU A 100 2.86 4.30 29.55
CA GLU A 100 3.02 3.23 28.56
C GLU A 100 4.41 3.33 27.93
N ALA A 101 5.19 2.26 28.00
CA ALA A 101 6.42 2.08 27.24
C ALA A 101 6.10 1.26 25.99
N ARG A 102 6.61 1.68 24.83
CA ARG A 102 6.34 1.02 23.55
C ARG A 102 7.64 0.73 22.80
N LEU A 103 7.72 -0.47 22.24
CA LEU A 103 8.78 -0.90 21.34
C LEU A 103 8.15 -1.38 20.03
N THR A 104 8.49 -0.73 18.91
CA THR A 104 8.06 -1.17 17.60
C THR A 104 9.26 -1.74 16.83
N VAL A 105 9.11 -2.94 16.32
CA VAL A 105 10.14 -3.64 15.53
C VAL A 105 9.62 -3.93 14.14
N ILE A 106 10.38 -3.53 13.13
CA ILE A 106 10.08 -3.77 11.73
C ILE A 106 11.24 -4.54 11.11
N SER A 107 10.93 -5.65 10.48
CA SER A 107 11.92 -6.64 10.06
C SER A 107 12.67 -6.32 8.76
N ALA A 108 12.36 -5.19 8.13
CA ALA A 108 12.97 -4.80 6.86
C ALA A 108 13.33 -3.32 6.84
N GLY A 109 14.60 -3.00 6.68
CA GLY A 109 15.08 -1.62 6.48
C GLY A 109 14.56 -0.99 5.18
N SER A 110 14.12 -1.79 4.23
CA SER A 110 13.50 -1.35 2.98
C SER A 110 12.18 -0.61 3.15
N LEU A 111 11.56 -0.62 4.33
CA LEU A 111 10.36 0.15 4.62
C LEU A 111 10.55 1.64 4.31
N ILE A 112 11.73 2.17 4.62
CA ILE A 112 12.09 3.59 4.43
C ILE A 112 13.06 3.81 3.26
N ASP A 113 13.23 2.82 2.39
CA ASP A 113 14.09 2.96 1.21
C ASP A 113 13.47 3.93 0.22
N LYS A 114 14.17 5.02 -0.04
CA LYS A 114 13.75 6.08 -0.94
C LYS A 114 13.49 5.56 -2.36
N ASN A 115 14.27 4.59 -2.83
CA ASN A 115 14.06 4.01 -4.16
C ASN A 115 12.71 3.30 -4.29
N ILE A 116 12.18 2.78 -3.18
CA ILE A 116 10.87 2.15 -3.13
C ILE A 116 9.78 3.21 -2.95
N THR A 117 9.92 4.09 -1.99
CA THR A 117 8.91 5.10 -1.65
C THR A 117 8.70 6.13 -2.75
N ASP A 118 9.75 6.53 -3.46
CA ASP A 118 9.66 7.48 -4.58
C ASP A 118 9.14 6.81 -5.87
N ALA A 119 9.42 5.52 -6.05
CA ALA A 119 8.98 4.78 -7.25
C ALA A 119 7.48 4.46 -7.24
N PHE A 120 6.89 4.33 -6.05
CA PHE A 120 5.51 3.88 -5.88
C PHE A 120 4.74 4.80 -4.94
N SER A 121 4.09 5.82 -5.48
CA SER A 121 3.32 6.82 -4.71
C SER A 121 2.09 6.26 -3.97
N GLN A 122 1.72 5.01 -4.23
CA GLN A 122 0.57 4.34 -3.60
C GLN A 122 0.94 3.49 -2.38
N LEU A 123 2.24 3.39 -2.07
CA LEU A 123 2.70 2.63 -0.92
C LEU A 123 2.56 3.43 0.37
N GLU A 124 2.11 2.75 1.40
CA GLU A 124 1.97 3.31 2.76
C GLU A 124 3.25 3.13 3.61
N ASN A 125 4.36 2.77 2.97
CA ASN A 125 5.63 2.51 3.66
C ASN A 125 6.06 3.65 4.58
N ALA A 126 6.08 4.87 4.06
CA ALA A 126 6.46 6.07 4.82
C ALA A 126 5.42 6.37 5.91
N GLN A 127 4.14 6.19 5.61
CA GLN A 127 3.05 6.45 6.57
C GLN A 127 3.11 5.49 7.76
N ILE A 128 3.29 4.20 7.53
CA ILE A 128 3.47 3.20 8.58
C ILE A 128 4.68 3.52 9.46
N PHE A 129 5.79 3.91 8.85
CA PHE A 129 6.98 4.30 9.61
C PHE A 129 6.73 5.53 10.48
N MET A 130 6.12 6.57 9.92
CA MET A 130 5.79 7.79 10.66
C MET A 130 4.80 7.52 11.78
N ASN A 131 3.80 6.68 11.55
CA ASN A 131 2.85 6.27 12.58
C ASN A 131 3.54 5.50 13.72
N ALA A 132 4.44 4.57 13.36
CA ALA A 132 5.21 3.81 14.34
C ALA A 132 6.10 4.71 15.22
N VAL A 133 6.67 5.76 14.64
CA VAL A 133 7.46 6.76 15.39
C VAL A 133 6.54 7.62 16.26
N SER A 134 5.45 8.17 15.68
CA SER A 134 4.52 9.07 16.39
C SER A 134 3.84 8.40 17.56
N ALA A 135 3.53 7.11 17.46
CA ALA A 135 2.89 6.32 18.50
C ALA A 135 3.73 6.20 19.80
N ASN A 136 5.02 6.58 19.76
CA ASN A 136 5.88 6.63 20.96
C ASN A 136 5.85 7.98 21.67
N PHE A 137 5.09 8.96 21.15
CA PHE A 137 5.03 10.30 21.71
C PHE A 137 3.59 10.70 21.99
N ASP A 138 3.27 10.96 23.26
CA ASP A 138 1.94 11.42 23.64
C ASP A 138 1.62 12.79 23.01
N GLY A 139 0.39 12.90 22.48
CA GLY A 139 -0.11 14.16 21.93
C GLY A 139 0.43 14.53 20.54
N VAL A 140 1.27 13.71 19.93
CA VAL A 140 1.71 13.89 18.55
C VAL A 140 0.72 13.25 17.61
N GLN A 141 -0.10 14.07 16.95
CA GLN A 141 -0.94 13.57 15.85
C GLN A 141 -0.17 13.73 14.53
N ASN A 142 0.07 12.62 13.87
CA ASN A 142 0.59 12.62 12.52
C ASN A 142 -0.54 13.04 11.56
N LEU A 143 -0.52 14.31 11.14
CA LEU A 143 -1.41 14.81 10.11
C LEU A 143 -0.91 14.31 8.75
N SER A 144 -1.38 13.15 8.34
CA SER A 144 -1.16 12.67 6.99
C SER A 144 -1.96 13.53 6.02
N ILE A 145 -1.25 14.30 5.22
CA ILE A 145 -1.86 14.94 4.05
C ILE A 145 -1.75 13.92 2.93
N GLU A 146 -2.88 13.33 2.53
CA GLU A 146 -2.90 12.43 1.36
C GLU A 146 -2.20 13.09 0.17
N ALA A 147 -1.21 12.39 -0.38
CA ALA A 147 -0.56 12.82 -1.60
C ALA A 147 -1.58 12.80 -2.73
N LYS A 148 -2.08 13.97 -3.11
CA LYS A 148 -2.95 14.10 -4.27
C LYS A 148 -2.15 13.71 -5.52
N SER A 149 -2.54 12.62 -6.16
CA SER A 149 -1.98 12.25 -7.45
C SER A 149 -2.18 13.41 -8.44
N LEU A 150 -1.08 14.00 -8.87
CA LEU A 150 -1.05 14.97 -9.98
C LEU A 150 -1.03 14.24 -11.34
N GLY A 151 -1.53 13.01 -11.39
CA GLY A 151 -1.69 12.28 -12.64
C GLY A 151 -2.43 13.13 -13.65
N THR A 152 -1.83 13.39 -14.80
CA THR A 152 -2.49 14.02 -15.93
C THR A 152 -3.63 13.10 -16.36
N GLU A 153 -4.86 13.51 -16.11
CA GLU A 153 -6.02 12.86 -16.70
C GLU A 153 -5.95 13.09 -18.21
N TYR A 154 -5.58 12.04 -18.92
CA TYR A 154 -5.68 12.05 -20.36
C TYR A 154 -7.16 11.96 -20.74
N ASN A 155 -7.68 13.02 -21.33
CA ASN A 155 -9.04 13.04 -21.86
C ASN A 155 -9.08 12.12 -23.09
N THR A 156 -9.27 10.83 -22.86
CA THR A 156 -9.38 9.83 -23.92
C THR A 156 -10.77 9.96 -24.56
N ILE A 157 -10.78 10.17 -25.88
CA ILE A 157 -12.03 10.20 -26.65
C ILE A 157 -12.70 8.84 -26.52
N GLN A 158 -13.81 8.79 -25.79
CA GLN A 158 -14.63 7.58 -25.77
C GLN A 158 -15.11 7.30 -27.19
N HIS A 159 -14.94 6.08 -27.67
CA HIS A 159 -15.29 5.67 -29.03
C HIS A 159 -14.45 6.28 -30.17
N ALA A 160 -13.13 6.46 -29.97
CA ALA A 160 -12.22 6.95 -30.99
C ALA A 160 -12.34 6.19 -32.35
N GLY A 161 -12.58 4.89 -32.29
CA GLY A 161 -12.79 4.06 -33.49
C GLY A 161 -14.03 4.45 -34.30
N LEU A 162 -15.13 4.73 -33.63
CA LEU A 162 -16.38 5.15 -34.27
C LEU A 162 -16.27 6.54 -34.89
N PHE A 163 -15.54 7.43 -34.20
CA PHE A 163 -15.26 8.77 -34.68
C PHE A 163 -14.36 8.73 -35.94
N SER A 164 -13.33 7.89 -35.92
CA SER A 164 -12.42 7.68 -37.07
C SER A 164 -13.19 7.11 -38.28
N LEU A 165 -14.07 6.14 -38.06
CA LEU A 165 -14.88 5.55 -39.11
C LEU A 165 -15.83 6.59 -39.74
N LEU A 166 -16.42 7.45 -38.94
CA LEU A 166 -17.30 8.51 -39.41
C LEU A 166 -16.54 9.55 -40.25
N VAL A 167 -15.32 9.92 -39.82
CA VAL A 167 -14.48 10.89 -40.57
C VAL A 167 -13.97 10.28 -41.87
N ILE A 168 -13.44 9.05 -41.82
CA ILE A 168 -12.81 8.41 -42.98
C ILE A 168 -13.82 8.01 -44.06
N PHE A 169 -14.99 7.52 -43.66
CA PHE A 169 -16.00 7.04 -44.60
C PHE A 169 -17.18 8.01 -44.75
N GLY A 170 -17.61 8.67 -43.69
CA GLY A 170 -18.78 9.53 -43.71
C GLY A 170 -18.55 10.79 -44.55
N ILE A 171 -17.44 11.49 -44.38
CA ILE A 171 -17.14 12.71 -45.15
C ILE A 171 -17.00 12.41 -46.65
N PRO A 172 -16.22 11.42 -47.09
CA PRO A 172 -16.15 11.07 -48.52
C PRO A 172 -17.49 10.63 -49.11
N ALA A 173 -18.30 9.86 -48.36
CA ALA A 173 -19.61 9.43 -48.80
C ALA A 173 -20.55 10.61 -49.07
N VAL A 174 -20.57 11.62 -48.18
CA VAL A 174 -21.37 12.84 -48.36
C VAL A 174 -20.94 13.58 -49.64
N ILE A 175 -19.65 13.71 -49.88
CA ILE A 175 -19.11 14.37 -51.06
C ILE A 175 -19.50 13.60 -52.33
N LEU A 176 -19.42 12.26 -52.31
CA LEU A 176 -19.82 11.43 -53.44
C LEU A 176 -21.33 11.57 -53.75
N ILE A 177 -22.17 11.52 -52.69
CA ILE A 177 -23.62 11.68 -52.85
C ILE A 177 -23.98 13.03 -53.40
N ALA A 178 -23.36 14.09 -52.90
CA ALA A 178 -23.56 15.46 -53.43
C ALA A 178 -23.10 15.57 -54.89
N GLY A 179 -21.91 15.06 -55.23
CA GLY A 179 -21.40 15.05 -56.58
C GLY A 179 -22.27 14.27 -57.56
N PHE A 180 -22.74 13.07 -57.12
CA PHE A 180 -23.63 12.24 -57.93
C PHE A 180 -24.98 12.90 -58.12
N SER A 181 -25.52 13.56 -57.12
CA SER A 181 -26.78 14.32 -57.20
C SER A 181 -26.70 15.46 -58.23
N VAL A 182 -25.62 16.24 -58.23
CA VAL A 182 -25.38 17.34 -59.18
C VAL A 182 -25.19 16.77 -60.59
N TRP A 183 -24.43 15.66 -60.75
CA TRP A 183 -24.24 15.01 -62.04
C TRP A 183 -25.56 14.49 -62.60
N PHE A 184 -26.39 13.84 -61.82
CA PHE A 184 -27.71 13.32 -62.21
C PHE A 184 -28.69 14.44 -62.64
N ARG A 185 -28.67 15.57 -61.94
CA ARG A 185 -29.49 16.76 -62.30
C ARG A 185 -29.06 17.31 -63.63
N ARG A 186 -27.74 17.39 -63.93
CA ARG A 186 -27.22 17.93 -65.19
C ARG A 186 -27.47 16.98 -66.36
N ARG A 187 -27.60 15.68 -66.16
CA ARG A 187 -27.86 14.71 -67.20
C ARG A 187 -29.34 14.64 -67.62
N LYS A 188 -30.26 15.15 -66.79
CA LYS A 188 -31.69 15.20 -67.09
C LYS A 188 -32.14 16.57 -67.62
N ALA A 189 -31.30 17.57 -67.66
CA ALA A 189 -31.51 18.85 -68.35
C ALA A 189 -30.89 18.79 -69.74
#